data_b70465051ade8bc79b32609649bde29f
#
_entry.id   b70465051ade8bc79b32609649bde29f
#
_cell.length_a   1.000
_cell.length_b   1.000
_cell.length_c   1.000
_cell.angle_alpha   90.00
_cell.angle_beta   90.00
_cell.angle_gamma   90.00
#
_symmetry.space_group_name_H-M   'P 1'
#
loop_
_entity.id
_entity.type
_entity.pdbx_description
1 polymer ?
#
loop_
_entity_poly.entity_id
_entity_poly.type
_entity_poly.pdbx_seq_one_letter_code
_entity_poly.pdbx_strand_id
1 'polypeptide(L)'
;MKAIGRVILSAILLVLTGLMIAFAKAAPSVVFSFYPSLSRSILSAISSVSGLMPIALWEVLAVLLALWFFYTLIRVFTGRRSLLCWLSGVLLGLSTGVFLFVAIWGLGHFGPSVDQTLSLDVREYSKQELIAATAYYAAQANEYAEKVERDAENLTVYPAFSELAKQAPGGYAALAQQYDPFTDGLGPVKPLASWRLFSQTGTTGIFICF
;
A
#
# COMPACT_ATOMS: atom_id res chain seq x y z
N MET A 1 -27.60 -15.10 4.79
CA MET A 1 -27.34 -14.87 6.22
C MET A 1 -28.34 -13.84 6.76
N LYS A 2 -28.96 -14.09 7.93
CA LYS A 2 -29.80 -13.11 8.65
C LYS A 2 -28.92 -11.95 9.14
N ALA A 3 -29.47 -10.76 9.35
CA ALA A 3 -28.71 -9.56 9.80
C ALA A 3 -27.88 -9.84 11.06
N ILE A 4 -28.46 -10.55 12.04
CA ILE A 4 -27.78 -10.95 13.30
C ILE A 4 -26.50 -11.76 13.02
N GLY A 5 -26.54 -12.77 12.12
CA GLY A 5 -25.35 -13.57 11.81
C GLY A 5 -24.23 -12.75 11.19
N ARG A 6 -24.54 -11.69 10.42
CA ARG A 6 -23.53 -10.76 9.89
C ARG A 6 -22.89 -9.91 10.98
N VAL A 7 -23.70 -9.41 11.92
CA VAL A 7 -23.21 -8.62 13.06
C VAL A 7 -22.31 -9.48 13.95
N ILE A 8 -22.70 -10.72 14.24
CA ILE A 8 -21.87 -11.66 15.04
C ILE A 8 -20.54 -11.92 14.31
N LEU A 9 -20.55 -12.21 13.01
CA LEU A 9 -19.34 -12.46 12.24
C LEU A 9 -18.44 -11.21 12.18
N SER A 10 -19.03 -10.01 12.04
CA SER A 10 -18.29 -8.75 12.12
C SER A 10 -17.59 -8.57 13.45
N ALA A 11 -18.30 -8.84 14.56
CA ALA A 11 -17.72 -8.76 15.90
C ALA A 11 -16.57 -9.76 16.07
N ILE A 12 -16.72 -11.00 15.61
CA ILE A 12 -15.66 -12.00 15.63
C ILE A 12 -14.42 -11.52 14.87
N LEU A 13 -14.59 -10.99 13.64
CA LEU A 13 -13.49 -10.49 12.82
C LEU A 13 -12.76 -9.33 13.50
N LEU A 14 -13.48 -8.38 14.11
CA LEU A 14 -12.89 -7.26 14.83
C LEU A 14 -12.14 -7.72 16.10
N VAL A 15 -12.70 -8.67 16.84
CA VAL A 15 -12.02 -9.27 18.01
C VAL A 15 -10.75 -9.98 17.57
N LEU A 16 -10.80 -10.80 16.52
CA LEU A 16 -9.62 -11.48 15.98
C LEU A 16 -8.56 -10.47 15.52
N THR A 17 -8.96 -9.38 14.87
CA THR A 17 -8.05 -8.29 14.48
C THR A 17 -7.36 -7.68 15.70
N GLY A 18 -8.14 -7.37 16.75
CA GLY A 18 -7.60 -6.85 18.00
C GLY A 18 -6.63 -7.82 18.68
N LEU A 19 -6.95 -9.11 18.70
CA LEU A 19 -6.07 -10.16 19.24
C LEU A 19 -4.78 -10.30 18.46
N MET A 20 -4.84 -10.24 17.12
CA MET A 20 -3.64 -10.26 16.27
C MET A 20 -2.71 -9.08 16.57
N ILE A 21 -3.25 -7.87 16.67
CA ILE A 21 -2.49 -6.66 17.02
C ILE A 21 -1.90 -6.79 18.43
N ALA A 22 -2.70 -7.22 19.40
CA ALA A 22 -2.25 -7.41 20.78
C ALA A 22 -1.11 -8.44 20.86
N PHE A 23 -1.23 -9.54 20.12
CA PHE A 23 -0.20 -10.58 20.06
C PHE A 23 1.08 -10.08 19.40
N ALA A 24 0.98 -9.31 18.30
CA ALA A 24 2.15 -8.71 17.64
C ALA A 24 2.91 -7.75 18.56
N LYS A 25 2.18 -7.02 19.43
CA LYS A 25 2.79 -6.12 20.42
C LYS A 25 3.39 -6.87 21.62
N ALA A 26 2.73 -7.95 22.05
CA ALA A 26 3.16 -8.70 23.24
C ALA A 26 4.32 -9.65 22.97
N ALA A 27 4.40 -10.21 21.76
CA ALA A 27 5.42 -11.19 21.36
C ALA A 27 5.98 -10.90 19.97
N PRO A 28 6.62 -9.73 19.75
CA PRO A 28 7.07 -9.30 18.42
C PRO A 28 8.08 -10.28 17.81
N SER A 29 9.02 -10.81 18.60
CA SER A 29 10.02 -11.78 18.12
C SER A 29 9.39 -13.05 17.54
N VAL A 30 8.30 -13.53 18.14
CA VAL A 30 7.57 -14.71 17.64
C VAL A 30 6.83 -14.37 16.35
N VAL A 31 6.09 -13.28 16.32
CA VAL A 31 5.30 -12.88 15.14
C VAL A 31 6.22 -12.57 13.96
N PHE A 32 7.28 -11.80 14.17
CA PHE A 32 8.16 -11.37 13.08
C PHE A 32 9.20 -12.41 12.66
N SER A 33 9.27 -13.57 13.32
CA SER A 33 10.03 -14.71 12.78
C SER A 33 9.39 -15.35 11.55
N PHE A 34 8.07 -15.27 11.38
CA PHE A 34 7.36 -15.90 10.25
C PHE A 34 6.48 -14.92 9.42
N TYR A 35 5.94 -13.87 10.05
CA TYR A 35 4.97 -12.97 9.39
C TYR A 35 5.52 -12.30 8.13
N PRO A 36 6.76 -11.78 8.08
CA PRO A 36 7.28 -11.15 6.85
C PRO A 36 7.32 -12.10 5.66
N SER A 37 7.68 -13.37 5.89
CA SER A 37 7.70 -14.39 4.85
C SER A 37 6.28 -14.75 4.38
N LEU A 38 5.34 -14.91 5.31
CA LEU A 38 3.94 -15.19 5.02
C LEU A 38 3.29 -14.04 4.23
N SER A 39 3.46 -12.80 4.72
CA SER A 39 2.92 -11.61 4.05
C SER A 39 3.47 -11.47 2.64
N ARG A 40 4.79 -11.59 2.45
CA ARG A 40 5.43 -11.56 1.13
C ARG A 40 4.89 -12.64 0.19
N SER A 41 4.71 -13.86 0.67
CA SER A 41 4.18 -14.96 -0.14
C SER A 41 2.76 -14.67 -0.62
N ILE A 42 1.90 -14.15 0.26
CA ILE A 42 0.53 -13.78 -0.08
C ILE A 42 0.53 -12.62 -1.10
N LEU A 43 1.31 -11.57 -0.83
CA LEU A 43 1.40 -10.40 -1.72
C LEU A 43 1.99 -10.76 -3.08
N SER A 44 3.00 -11.63 -3.13
CA SER A 44 3.57 -12.14 -4.38
C SER A 44 2.53 -12.92 -5.19
N ALA A 45 1.73 -13.78 -4.55
CA ALA A 45 0.65 -14.50 -5.22
C ALA A 45 -0.40 -13.54 -5.80
N ILE A 46 -0.83 -12.54 -5.01
CA ILE A 46 -1.78 -11.51 -5.46
C ILE A 46 -1.17 -10.70 -6.62
N SER A 47 0.11 -10.30 -6.50
CA SER A 47 0.84 -9.55 -7.53
C SER A 47 0.98 -10.35 -8.83
N SER A 48 1.25 -11.66 -8.76
CA SER A 48 1.33 -12.53 -9.93
C SER A 48 0.00 -12.57 -10.69
N VAL A 49 -1.12 -12.71 -9.99
CA VAL A 49 -2.46 -12.69 -10.60
C VAL A 49 -2.78 -11.30 -11.16
N SER A 50 -2.56 -10.26 -10.37
CA SER A 50 -2.83 -8.89 -10.82
C SER A 50 -1.92 -8.48 -11.97
N GLY A 51 -0.69 -9.00 -12.02
CA GLY A 51 0.30 -8.75 -13.08
C GLY A 51 -0.15 -9.14 -14.48
N LEU A 52 -1.11 -10.06 -14.59
CA LEU A 52 -1.70 -10.46 -15.88
C LEU A 52 -2.55 -9.36 -16.53
N MET A 53 -2.94 -8.34 -15.76
CA MET A 53 -3.77 -7.23 -16.25
C MET A 53 -2.97 -5.94 -16.37
N PRO A 54 -3.15 -5.15 -17.46
CA PRO A 54 -2.41 -3.91 -17.67
C PRO A 54 -2.93 -2.73 -16.82
N ILE A 55 -3.98 -2.93 -16.03
CA ILE A 55 -4.65 -1.92 -15.21
C ILE A 55 -4.49 -2.23 -13.73
N ALA A 56 -4.58 -1.21 -12.90
CA ALA A 56 -4.55 -1.36 -11.45
C ALA A 56 -5.88 -1.97 -10.94
N LEU A 57 -5.85 -3.24 -10.52
CA LEU A 57 -7.07 -3.98 -10.13
C LEU A 57 -7.81 -3.33 -8.96
N TRP A 58 -7.09 -2.69 -8.05
CA TRP A 58 -7.73 -2.01 -6.92
C TRP A 58 -8.65 -0.86 -7.36
N GLU A 59 -8.32 -0.13 -8.44
CA GLU A 59 -9.19 0.93 -8.99
C GLU A 59 -10.48 0.35 -9.53
N VAL A 60 -10.39 -0.78 -10.25
CA VAL A 60 -11.58 -1.51 -10.72
C VAL A 60 -12.42 -2.00 -9.56
N LEU A 61 -11.78 -2.60 -8.56
CA LEU A 61 -12.46 -3.07 -7.35
C LEU A 61 -13.14 -1.92 -6.59
N ALA A 62 -12.45 -0.78 -6.44
CA ALA A 62 -13.02 0.41 -5.80
C ALA A 62 -14.27 0.90 -6.51
N VAL A 63 -14.24 0.98 -7.86
CA VAL A 63 -15.40 1.37 -8.66
C VAL A 63 -16.54 0.35 -8.51
N LEU A 64 -16.25 -0.93 -8.60
CA LEU A 64 -17.27 -1.99 -8.43
C LEU A 64 -17.89 -1.97 -7.04
N LEU A 65 -17.08 -1.77 -6.00
CA LEU A 65 -17.57 -1.64 -4.61
C LEU A 65 -18.44 -0.38 -4.44
N ALA A 66 -18.05 0.75 -5.03
CA ALA A 66 -18.86 1.96 -5.01
C ALA A 66 -20.20 1.76 -5.72
N LEU A 67 -20.19 1.19 -6.93
CA LEU A 67 -21.41 0.88 -7.69
C LEU A 67 -22.32 -0.08 -6.90
N TRP A 68 -21.74 -1.13 -6.32
CA TRP A 68 -22.49 -2.08 -5.49
C TRP A 68 -23.07 -1.42 -4.23
N PHE A 69 -22.31 -0.54 -3.59
CA PHE A 69 -22.75 0.23 -2.41
C PHE A 69 -23.95 1.10 -2.76
N PHE A 70 -23.85 1.93 -3.80
CA PHE A 70 -24.94 2.80 -4.23
C PHE A 70 -26.16 2.00 -4.73
N TYR A 71 -25.95 0.95 -5.51
CA TYR A 71 -27.05 0.06 -5.94
C TYR A 71 -27.80 -0.53 -4.74
N THR A 72 -27.08 -1.03 -3.74
CA THR A 72 -27.72 -1.62 -2.56
C THR A 72 -28.37 -0.57 -1.66
N LEU A 73 -27.84 0.65 -1.62
CA LEU A 73 -28.42 1.79 -0.90
C LEU A 73 -29.75 2.22 -1.55
N ILE A 74 -29.81 2.35 -2.88
CA ILE A 74 -31.03 2.63 -3.62
C ILE A 74 -32.12 1.59 -3.30
N ARG A 75 -31.75 0.31 -3.17
CA ARG A 75 -32.69 -0.75 -2.78
C ARG A 75 -33.25 -0.58 -1.36
N VAL A 76 -32.54 0.09 -0.47
CA VAL A 76 -33.08 0.47 0.85
C VAL A 76 -34.14 1.57 0.69
N PHE A 77 -33.83 2.65 -0.04
CA PHE A 77 -34.74 3.77 -0.26
C PHE A 77 -36.01 3.37 -1.04
N THR A 78 -35.92 2.38 -1.93
CA THR A 78 -37.08 1.83 -2.66
C THR A 78 -37.87 0.79 -1.86
N GLY A 79 -37.56 0.58 -0.57
CA GLY A 79 -38.25 -0.38 0.29
C GLY A 79 -37.97 -1.86 -0.03
N ARG A 80 -37.11 -2.14 -1.01
CA ARG A 80 -36.80 -3.52 -1.44
C ARG A 80 -35.80 -4.23 -0.52
N ARG A 81 -35.19 -3.50 0.44
CA ARG A 81 -34.24 -4.02 1.41
C ARG A 81 -34.37 -3.28 2.74
N SER A 82 -34.37 -4.01 3.84
CA SER A 82 -34.38 -3.40 5.17
C SER A 82 -33.04 -2.67 5.45
N LEU A 83 -33.11 -1.50 6.06
CA LEU A 83 -31.94 -0.71 6.48
C LEU A 83 -31.01 -1.52 7.39
N LEU A 84 -31.58 -2.27 8.36
CA LEU A 84 -30.77 -3.13 9.25
C LEU A 84 -30.01 -4.23 8.49
N CYS A 85 -30.63 -4.83 7.47
CA CYS A 85 -29.96 -5.82 6.63
C CYS A 85 -28.87 -5.18 5.77
N TRP A 86 -29.03 -3.92 5.37
CA TRP A 86 -28.02 -3.20 4.61
C TRP A 86 -26.85 -2.80 5.52
N LEU A 87 -27.11 -2.15 6.66
CA LEU A 87 -26.09 -1.77 7.64
C LEU A 87 -25.26 -2.97 8.12
N SER A 88 -25.90 -4.12 8.41
CA SER A 88 -25.19 -5.33 8.79
C SER A 88 -24.29 -5.87 7.66
N GLY A 89 -24.66 -5.64 6.40
CA GLY A 89 -23.83 -6.00 5.25
C GLY A 89 -22.61 -5.07 5.08
N VAL A 90 -22.82 -3.77 5.24
CA VAL A 90 -21.74 -2.77 5.22
C VAL A 90 -20.76 -3.02 6.37
N LEU A 91 -21.28 -3.23 7.59
CA LEU A 91 -20.46 -3.54 8.75
C LEU A 91 -19.60 -4.80 8.52
N LEU A 92 -20.19 -5.86 7.96
CA LEU A 92 -19.43 -7.08 7.62
C LEU A 92 -18.35 -6.81 6.56
N GLY A 93 -18.65 -6.03 5.52
CA GLY A 93 -17.68 -5.64 4.50
C GLY A 93 -16.49 -4.87 5.09
N LEU A 94 -16.78 -3.87 5.94
CA LEU A 94 -15.74 -3.07 6.60
C LEU A 94 -14.89 -3.91 7.55
N SER A 95 -15.51 -4.72 8.42
CA SER A 95 -14.77 -5.59 9.35
C SER A 95 -13.92 -6.64 8.62
N THR A 96 -14.41 -7.18 7.50
CA THR A 96 -13.61 -8.07 6.65
C THR A 96 -12.43 -7.33 6.03
N GLY A 97 -12.65 -6.12 5.50
CA GLY A 97 -11.59 -5.30 4.93
C GLY A 97 -10.51 -4.97 5.95
N VAL A 98 -10.90 -4.54 7.17
CA VAL A 98 -9.96 -4.25 8.26
C VAL A 98 -9.18 -5.51 8.69
N PHE A 99 -9.87 -6.65 8.83
CA PHE A 99 -9.23 -7.91 9.17
C PHE A 99 -8.18 -8.33 8.12
N LEU A 100 -8.55 -8.32 6.85
CA LEU A 100 -7.63 -8.68 5.76
C LEU A 100 -6.47 -7.71 5.65
N PHE A 101 -6.73 -6.40 5.77
CA PHE A 101 -5.68 -5.38 5.76
C PHE A 101 -4.66 -5.62 6.88
N VAL A 102 -5.12 -5.83 8.11
CA VAL A 102 -4.23 -6.08 9.24
C VAL A 102 -3.50 -7.41 9.09
N ALA A 103 -4.20 -8.47 8.67
CA ALA A 103 -3.61 -9.79 8.53
C ALA A 103 -2.54 -9.86 7.43
N ILE A 104 -2.72 -9.14 6.32
CA ILE A 104 -1.81 -9.24 5.17
C ILE A 104 -0.69 -8.19 5.24
N TRP A 105 -1.00 -6.98 5.71
CA TRP A 105 -0.05 -5.85 5.64
C TRP A 105 0.11 -5.12 6.97
N GLY A 106 -0.98 -4.83 7.68
CA GLY A 106 -1.01 -3.93 8.83
C GLY A 106 -0.15 -4.37 10.01
N LEU A 107 0.04 -5.68 10.22
CA LEU A 107 0.92 -6.18 11.29
C LEU A 107 2.37 -5.76 11.06
N GLY A 108 2.81 -5.56 9.82
CA GLY A 108 4.15 -5.08 9.52
C GLY A 108 4.53 -3.76 10.20
N HIS A 109 3.52 -2.94 10.52
CA HIS A 109 3.72 -1.69 11.26
C HIS A 109 4.26 -1.88 12.69
N PHE A 110 4.07 -3.05 13.28
CA PHE A 110 4.55 -3.40 14.63
C PHE A 110 5.89 -4.15 14.60
N GLY A 111 6.48 -4.31 13.40
CA GLY A 111 7.76 -4.97 13.20
C GLY A 111 8.97 -4.14 13.62
N PRO A 112 10.17 -4.70 13.47
CA PRO A 112 11.41 -3.97 13.67
C PRO A 112 11.44 -2.70 12.82
N SER A 113 12.04 -1.65 13.37
CA SER A 113 12.23 -0.40 12.63
C SER A 113 13.18 -0.58 11.44
N VAL A 114 13.14 0.34 10.47
CA VAL A 114 13.96 0.27 9.25
C VAL A 114 15.45 0.29 9.60
N ASP A 115 15.86 1.08 10.58
CA ASP A 115 17.24 1.14 11.07
C ASP A 115 17.72 -0.21 11.63
N GLN A 116 16.89 -0.88 12.42
CA GLN A 116 17.20 -2.22 12.94
C GLN A 116 17.26 -3.26 11.81
N THR A 117 16.31 -3.19 10.88
CA THR A 117 16.21 -4.14 9.77
C THR A 117 17.38 -4.01 8.79
N LEU A 118 17.85 -2.79 8.53
CA LEU A 118 18.95 -2.49 7.62
C LEU A 118 20.29 -2.29 8.33
N SER A 119 20.34 -2.47 9.66
CA SER A 119 21.53 -2.25 10.49
C SER A 119 22.15 -0.85 10.28
N LEU A 120 21.28 0.17 10.20
CA LEU A 120 21.70 1.55 10.03
C LEU A 120 22.19 2.12 11.37
N ASP A 121 23.29 2.86 11.33
CA ASP A 121 23.78 3.61 12.49
C ASP A 121 22.93 4.88 12.68
N VAL A 122 21.88 4.79 13.47
CA VAL A 122 21.00 5.90 13.79
C VAL A 122 21.42 6.52 15.10
N ARG A 123 21.82 7.79 15.06
CA ARG A 123 22.24 8.59 16.22
C ARG A 123 21.54 9.95 16.22
N GLU A 124 21.62 10.66 17.32
CA GLU A 124 21.22 12.06 17.35
C GLU A 124 22.16 12.91 16.48
N TYR A 125 21.57 13.77 15.67
CA TYR A 125 22.28 14.67 14.78
C TYR A 125 22.16 16.11 15.26
N SER A 126 23.25 16.86 15.12
CA SER A 126 23.26 18.30 15.39
C SER A 126 22.54 19.08 14.28
N LYS A 127 22.11 20.30 14.59
CA LYS A 127 21.55 21.23 13.60
C LYS A 127 22.53 21.49 12.44
N GLN A 128 23.83 21.56 12.74
CA GLN A 128 24.87 21.80 11.75
C GLN A 128 24.99 20.62 10.76
N GLU A 129 24.92 19.39 11.24
CA GLU A 129 24.91 18.21 10.39
C GLU A 129 23.68 18.15 9.49
N LEU A 130 22.50 18.52 10.00
CA LEU A 130 21.30 18.61 9.18
C LEU A 130 21.43 19.67 8.08
N ILE A 131 21.98 20.86 8.41
CA ILE A 131 22.24 21.91 7.43
C ILE A 131 23.23 21.43 6.37
N ALA A 132 24.33 20.76 6.77
CA ALA A 132 25.33 20.23 5.83
C ALA A 132 24.72 19.17 4.91
N ALA A 133 23.93 18.25 5.43
CA ALA A 133 23.24 17.23 4.63
C ALA A 133 22.24 17.89 3.65
N THR A 134 21.48 18.89 4.10
CA THR A 134 20.55 19.63 3.25
C THR A 134 21.28 20.35 2.12
N ALA A 135 22.37 21.04 2.42
CA ALA A 135 23.19 21.73 1.42
C ALA A 135 23.79 20.74 0.40
N TYR A 136 24.27 19.60 0.85
CA TYR A 136 24.80 18.53 -0.03
C TYR A 136 23.73 18.04 -1.01
N TYR A 137 22.54 17.66 -0.53
CA TYR A 137 21.48 17.18 -1.40
C TYR A 137 20.90 18.28 -2.30
N ALA A 138 20.85 19.53 -1.84
CA ALA A 138 20.46 20.66 -2.68
C ALA A 138 21.46 20.88 -3.84
N ALA A 139 22.76 20.77 -3.57
CA ALA A 139 23.76 20.85 -4.62
C ALA A 139 23.64 19.72 -5.65
N GLN A 140 23.44 18.49 -5.18
CA GLN A 140 23.21 17.35 -6.08
C GLN A 140 21.93 17.52 -6.90
N ALA A 141 20.82 17.96 -6.29
CA ALA A 141 19.58 18.22 -6.99
C ALA A 141 19.76 19.27 -8.11
N ASN A 142 20.51 20.34 -7.84
CA ASN A 142 20.85 21.34 -8.85
C ASN A 142 21.68 20.76 -10.00
N GLU A 143 22.71 19.95 -9.69
CA GLU A 143 23.51 19.28 -10.71
C GLU A 143 22.66 18.36 -11.60
N TYR A 144 21.73 17.61 -11.03
CA TYR A 144 20.82 16.77 -11.80
C TYR A 144 19.81 17.62 -12.59
N ALA A 145 19.34 18.75 -12.06
CA ALA A 145 18.43 19.66 -12.75
C ALA A 145 19.04 20.26 -14.02
N GLU A 146 20.37 20.45 -14.07
CA GLU A 146 21.09 20.90 -15.26
C GLU A 146 21.17 19.81 -16.34
N LYS A 147 21.11 18.53 -15.94
CA LYS A 147 21.21 17.37 -16.87
C LYS A 147 19.85 16.94 -17.42
N VAL A 148 18.76 17.46 -16.84
CA VAL A 148 17.40 17.10 -17.28
C VAL A 148 17.05 17.79 -18.59
N GLU A 149 16.60 17.01 -19.57
CA GLU A 149 16.09 17.52 -20.84
C GLU A 149 14.85 18.39 -20.64
N ARG A 150 14.81 19.53 -21.29
CA ARG A 150 13.72 20.49 -21.20
C ARG A 150 13.18 20.83 -22.58
N ASP A 151 11.86 21.05 -22.67
CA ASP A 151 11.19 21.50 -23.88
C ASP A 151 11.35 23.00 -24.11
N ALA A 152 10.71 23.51 -25.17
CA ALA A 152 10.75 24.92 -25.55
C ALA A 152 10.14 25.87 -24.49
N GLU A 153 9.23 25.36 -23.67
CA GLU A 153 8.58 26.04 -22.55
C GLU A 153 9.35 25.89 -21.22
N ASN A 154 10.58 25.34 -21.27
CA ASN A 154 11.43 25.06 -20.12
C ASN A 154 10.83 24.05 -19.11
N LEU A 155 9.91 23.20 -19.57
CA LEU A 155 9.35 22.10 -18.78
C LEU A 155 10.20 20.86 -18.96
N THR A 156 10.30 20.03 -17.90
CA THR A 156 11.04 18.78 -17.94
C THR A 156 10.38 17.80 -18.91
N VAL A 157 11.17 17.26 -19.84
CA VAL A 157 10.75 16.17 -20.72
C VAL A 157 10.86 14.85 -19.98
N TYR A 158 9.74 14.16 -19.80
CA TYR A 158 9.71 12.87 -19.13
C TYR A 158 9.73 11.73 -20.15
N PRO A 159 10.51 10.66 -19.90
CA PRO A 159 10.37 9.42 -20.65
C PRO A 159 8.95 8.88 -20.57
N ALA A 160 8.54 8.10 -21.56
CA ALA A 160 7.23 7.45 -21.53
C ALA A 160 7.10 6.57 -20.25
N PHE A 161 5.92 6.58 -19.62
CA PHE A 161 5.66 5.78 -18.42
C PHE A 161 6.08 4.31 -18.59
N SER A 162 5.84 3.74 -19.78
CA SER A 162 6.19 2.35 -20.10
C SER A 162 7.70 2.07 -20.05
N GLU A 163 8.54 3.07 -20.30
CA GLU A 163 10.01 2.95 -20.20
C GLU A 163 10.45 3.00 -18.74
N LEU A 164 9.94 3.95 -17.97
CA LEU A 164 10.21 4.05 -16.53
C LEU A 164 9.71 2.82 -15.79
N ALA A 165 8.53 2.32 -16.13
CA ALA A 165 7.93 1.13 -15.52
C ALA A 165 8.77 -0.14 -15.76
N LYS A 166 9.47 -0.24 -16.89
CA LYS A 166 10.39 -1.36 -17.17
C LYS A 166 11.69 -1.29 -16.35
N GLN A 167 12.13 -0.10 -15.98
CA GLN A 167 13.38 0.11 -15.23
C GLN A 167 13.18 -0.09 -13.72
N ALA A 168 11.99 0.21 -13.18
CA ALA A 168 11.73 0.18 -11.76
C ALA A 168 12.02 -1.18 -11.08
N PRO A 169 11.69 -2.36 -11.64
CA PRO A 169 12.04 -3.66 -11.06
C PRO A 169 13.55 -3.86 -10.89
N GLY A 170 14.37 -3.29 -11.79
CA GLY A 170 15.82 -3.37 -11.69
C GLY A 170 16.41 -2.71 -10.44
N GLY A 171 15.81 -1.61 -9.99
CA GLY A 171 16.18 -0.94 -8.73
C GLY A 171 15.92 -1.82 -7.52
N TYR A 172 14.78 -2.50 -7.48
CA TYR A 172 14.46 -3.44 -6.39
C TYR A 172 15.34 -4.69 -6.43
N ALA A 173 15.65 -5.22 -7.61
CA ALA A 173 16.58 -6.34 -7.75
C ALA A 173 17.98 -5.98 -7.23
N ALA A 174 18.46 -4.76 -7.47
CA ALA A 174 19.73 -4.28 -6.92
C ALA A 174 19.68 -4.15 -5.38
N LEU A 175 18.57 -3.66 -4.81
CA LEU A 175 18.39 -3.60 -3.36
C LEU A 175 18.31 -4.99 -2.73
N ALA A 176 17.64 -5.94 -3.37
CA ALA A 176 17.54 -7.32 -2.88
C ALA A 176 18.89 -8.04 -2.80
N GLN A 177 19.88 -7.63 -3.59
CA GLN A 177 21.25 -8.15 -3.48
C GLN A 177 22.00 -7.63 -2.26
N GLN A 178 21.62 -6.47 -1.74
CA GLN A 178 22.29 -5.82 -0.61
C GLN A 178 21.58 -6.04 0.72
N TYR A 179 20.26 -6.19 0.67
CA TYR A 179 19.41 -6.21 1.88
C TYR A 179 18.36 -7.32 1.78
N ASP A 180 18.43 -8.31 2.65
CA ASP A 180 17.52 -9.45 2.76
C ASP A 180 16.00 -9.10 2.80
N PRO A 181 15.56 -7.99 3.42
CA PRO A 181 14.14 -7.65 3.46
C PRO A 181 13.54 -7.32 2.10
N PHE A 182 14.36 -6.94 1.12
CA PHE A 182 13.87 -6.63 -0.22
C PHE A 182 13.75 -7.89 -1.07
N THR A 183 12.91 -7.84 -2.09
CA THR A 183 12.67 -8.93 -3.03
C THR A 183 12.73 -8.41 -4.45
N ASP A 184 13.25 -9.21 -5.36
CA ASP A 184 13.25 -8.97 -6.81
C ASP A 184 11.95 -9.42 -7.49
N GLY A 185 11.12 -10.21 -6.79
CA GLY A 185 9.86 -10.76 -7.29
C GLY A 185 8.68 -9.79 -7.31
N LEU A 186 8.90 -8.51 -7.62
CA LEU A 186 7.84 -7.52 -7.73
C LEU A 186 7.09 -7.68 -9.07
N GLY A 187 5.76 -7.54 -8.99
CA GLY A 187 4.92 -7.46 -10.18
C GLY A 187 5.20 -6.19 -11.02
N PRO A 188 4.66 -6.14 -12.25
CA PRO A 188 4.88 -5.01 -13.14
C PRO A 188 4.30 -3.72 -12.57
N VAL A 189 5.03 -2.62 -12.71
CA VAL A 189 4.54 -1.28 -12.38
C VAL A 189 3.42 -0.90 -13.34
N LYS A 190 2.30 -0.43 -12.80
CA LYS A 190 1.09 -0.13 -13.57
C LYS A 190 0.72 1.35 -13.51
N PRO A 191 0.20 1.91 -14.61
CA PRO A 191 -0.34 3.26 -14.57
C PRO A 191 -1.60 3.30 -13.69
N LEU A 192 -1.78 4.41 -12.98
CA LEU A 192 -3.02 4.70 -12.27
C LEU A 192 -3.94 5.52 -13.16
N ALA A 193 -5.18 5.08 -13.35
CA ALA A 193 -6.20 5.88 -14.06
C ALA A 193 -6.57 7.14 -13.27
N SER A 194 -6.55 7.03 -11.95
CA SER A 194 -6.84 8.11 -10.99
C SER A 194 -5.65 9.04 -10.69
N TRP A 195 -4.52 8.95 -11.42
CA TRP A 195 -3.30 9.71 -11.12
C TRP A 195 -3.51 11.22 -10.99
N ARG A 196 -4.41 11.81 -11.80
CA ARG A 196 -4.73 13.24 -11.75
C ARG A 196 -5.36 13.65 -10.43
N LEU A 197 -6.27 12.82 -9.89
CA LEU A 197 -6.90 13.05 -8.60
C LEU A 197 -5.87 13.05 -7.47
N PHE A 198 -4.99 12.04 -7.47
CA PHE A 198 -3.92 11.93 -6.46
C PHE A 198 -2.91 13.07 -6.58
N SER A 199 -2.53 13.47 -7.79
CA SER A 199 -1.65 14.60 -8.03
C SER A 199 -2.21 15.91 -7.46
N GLN A 200 -3.52 16.16 -7.60
CA GLN A 200 -4.19 17.34 -7.03
C GLN A 200 -4.17 17.37 -5.50
N THR A 201 -4.09 16.22 -4.85
CA THR A 201 -3.97 16.10 -3.37
C THR A 201 -2.52 16.19 -2.88
N GLY A 202 -1.56 16.46 -3.76
CA GLY A 202 -0.13 16.49 -3.43
C GLY A 202 0.50 15.10 -3.26
N THR A 203 -0.20 14.04 -3.64
CA THR A 203 0.33 12.68 -3.60
C THR A 203 1.25 12.46 -4.80
N THR A 204 2.54 12.23 -4.54
CA THR A 204 3.58 12.09 -5.57
C THR A 204 3.87 10.63 -5.94
N GLY A 205 3.41 9.68 -5.14
CA GLY A 205 3.55 8.25 -5.41
C GLY A 205 2.64 7.42 -4.52
N ILE A 206 2.22 6.27 -5.06
CA ILE A 206 1.40 5.29 -4.33
C ILE A 206 2.03 3.93 -4.54
N PHE A 207 2.35 3.27 -3.44
CA PHE A 207 2.75 1.87 -3.45
C PHE A 207 1.57 0.99 -3.06
N ILE A 208 1.11 0.16 -3.99
CA ILE A 208 0.01 -0.80 -3.77
C ILE A 208 0.49 -2.16 -4.27
N CYS A 209 0.41 -3.15 -3.40
CA CYS A 209 0.91 -4.50 -3.66
C CYS A 209 0.01 -5.32 -4.62
N PHE A 210 -1.13 -4.76 -5.08
CA PHE A 210 -2.10 -5.48 -5.93
C PHE A 210 -2.82 -4.58 -6.92
#